data_fef7d5bd09afb6a72b5b6a22e085b544
#
_entry.id   fef7d5bd09afb6a72b5b6a22e085b544
#
_cell.length_a   1.000
_cell.length_b   1.000
_cell.length_c   1.000
_cell.angle_alpha   90.00
_cell.angle_beta   90.00
_cell.angle_gamma   90.00
#
_symmetry.space_group_name_H-M   'P 1'
#
loop_
_entity.id
_entity.type
_entity.pdbx_description
1 polymer ?
#
loop_
_entity_poly.entity_id
_entity_poly.type
_entity_poly.pdbx_seq_one_letter_code
_entity_poly.pdbx_strand_id
1 'polypeptide(L)'
;WPYAFKGFYGYRNFRITNGQGEELVLANSVWVYMDMERMRPMRIPEKVADAYRPEIGEELPGEWGARKLSVPEDGTVMPPVPVAGFFIDTNHHMNNGKYILVAKESVPEDFAIGGVRAEYRRAAILGDVLYPVVAVAEEKITVVLTDGGDQIYAIVEFAAAEKN
;
A
#
# COMPACT_ATOMS: atom_id res chain seq x y z
N TRP A 1 6.77 -7.30 -13.04
CA TRP A 1 5.99 -8.04 -14.04
C TRP A 1 4.62 -8.45 -13.49
N PRO A 2 3.57 -8.51 -14.34
CA PRO A 2 2.29 -9.07 -13.94
C PRO A 2 2.42 -10.61 -13.82
N TYR A 3 1.64 -11.23 -12.91
CA TYR A 3 1.60 -12.69 -12.82
C TYR A 3 0.19 -13.26 -12.91
N ALA A 4 -0.86 -12.45 -12.67
CA ALA A 4 -2.24 -12.91 -12.82
C ALA A 4 -3.23 -11.77 -13.06
N PHE A 5 -4.35 -12.12 -13.71
CA PHE A 5 -5.55 -11.29 -13.82
C PHE A 5 -6.77 -12.11 -13.36
N LYS A 6 -7.54 -11.59 -12.39
CA LYS A 6 -8.73 -12.27 -11.85
C LYS A 6 -9.88 -11.28 -11.68
N GLY A 7 -10.88 -11.35 -12.56
CA GLY A 7 -12.03 -10.45 -12.55
C GLY A 7 -11.62 -9.00 -12.83
N PHE A 8 -11.65 -8.14 -11.84
CA PHE A 8 -11.20 -6.75 -11.92
C PHE A 8 -9.85 -6.51 -11.21
N TYR A 9 -9.18 -7.57 -10.78
CA TYR A 9 -7.86 -7.48 -10.14
C TYR A 9 -6.74 -7.85 -11.11
N GLY A 10 -5.71 -7.00 -11.14
CA GLY A 10 -4.41 -7.30 -11.71
C GLY A 10 -3.38 -7.49 -10.60
N TYR A 11 -2.54 -8.50 -10.72
CA TYR A 11 -1.52 -8.86 -9.73
C TYR A 11 -0.15 -8.65 -10.35
N ARG A 12 0.74 -7.97 -9.63
CA ARG A 12 2.08 -7.62 -10.12
C ARG A 12 3.13 -7.81 -9.05
N ASN A 13 4.24 -8.38 -9.46
CA ASN A 13 5.45 -8.49 -8.65
C ASN A 13 6.42 -7.35 -8.95
N PHE A 14 7.26 -7.04 -7.97
CA PHE A 14 8.41 -6.14 -8.11
C PHE A 14 9.60 -6.76 -7.41
N ARG A 15 10.78 -6.56 -7.99
CA ARG A 15 12.05 -6.97 -7.43
C ARG A 15 13.06 -5.87 -7.65
N ILE A 16 13.78 -5.51 -6.60
CA ILE A 16 14.92 -4.60 -6.66
C ILE A 16 16.16 -5.40 -6.32
N THR A 17 17.17 -5.32 -7.17
CA THR A 17 18.47 -5.99 -6.98
C THR A 17 19.59 -4.95 -6.97
N ASN A 18 20.71 -5.27 -6.30
CA ASN A 18 21.94 -4.48 -6.43
C ASN A 18 22.70 -4.83 -7.73
N GLY A 19 23.86 -4.18 -7.93
CA GLY A 19 24.69 -4.42 -9.11
C GLY A 19 25.35 -5.81 -9.17
N GLN A 20 25.32 -6.59 -8.08
CA GLN A 20 25.78 -7.96 -7.98
C GLN A 20 24.65 -8.99 -8.20
N GLY A 21 23.39 -8.53 -8.38
CA GLY A 21 22.23 -9.38 -8.58
C GLY A 21 21.60 -9.88 -7.27
N GLU A 22 22.04 -9.40 -6.11
CA GLU A 22 21.43 -9.74 -4.82
C GLU A 22 20.08 -9.05 -4.69
N GLU A 23 19.08 -9.78 -4.20
CA GLU A 23 17.73 -9.26 -3.98
C GLU A 23 17.71 -8.36 -2.74
N LEU A 24 17.35 -7.08 -2.94
CA LEU A 24 17.23 -6.08 -1.87
C LEU A 24 15.78 -5.91 -1.41
N VAL A 25 14.83 -5.96 -2.35
CA VAL A 25 13.40 -5.81 -2.07
C VAL A 25 12.61 -6.73 -2.99
N LEU A 26 11.69 -7.47 -2.40
CA LEU A 26 10.62 -8.18 -3.08
C LEU A 26 9.29 -7.56 -2.70
N ALA A 27 8.43 -7.33 -3.68
CA ALA A 27 7.10 -6.81 -3.41
C ALA A 27 6.05 -7.42 -4.34
N ASN A 28 4.83 -7.51 -3.81
CA ASN A 28 3.65 -7.93 -4.52
C ASN A 28 2.58 -6.83 -4.42
N SER A 29 1.82 -6.61 -5.47
CA SER A 29 0.75 -5.63 -5.46
C SER A 29 -0.51 -6.13 -6.16
N VAL A 30 -1.65 -5.67 -5.67
CA VAL A 30 -2.97 -5.94 -6.25
C VAL A 30 -3.56 -4.63 -6.72
N TRP A 31 -3.90 -4.56 -8.00
CA TRP A 31 -4.46 -3.40 -8.67
C TRP A 31 -5.91 -3.64 -9.01
N VAL A 32 -6.73 -2.61 -8.88
CA VAL A 32 -8.14 -2.64 -9.27
C VAL A 32 -8.31 -1.94 -10.61
N TYR A 33 -8.91 -2.63 -11.58
CA TYR A 33 -9.27 -2.01 -12.85
C TYR A 33 -10.59 -1.25 -12.71
N MET A 34 -10.56 0.05 -12.96
CA MET A 34 -11.67 0.97 -12.72
C MET A 34 -12.30 1.46 -14.02
N ASP A 35 -13.63 1.53 -14.04
CA ASP A 35 -14.38 2.37 -14.95
C ASP A 35 -14.33 3.81 -14.42
N MET A 36 -13.56 4.67 -15.09
CA MET A 36 -13.33 6.04 -14.61
C MET A 36 -14.53 6.96 -14.82
N GLU A 37 -15.46 6.62 -15.72
CA GLU A 37 -16.70 7.39 -15.91
C GLU A 37 -17.70 7.09 -14.78
N ARG A 38 -17.78 5.82 -14.39
CA ARG A 38 -18.73 5.35 -13.37
C ARG A 38 -18.12 5.23 -11.98
N MET A 39 -16.81 5.48 -11.86
CA MET A 39 -16.04 5.38 -10.62
C MET A 39 -16.25 4.06 -9.86
N ARG A 40 -16.25 2.94 -10.59
CA ARG A 40 -16.47 1.61 -10.02
C ARG A 40 -15.54 0.56 -10.62
N PRO A 41 -15.20 -0.51 -9.88
CA PRO A 41 -14.46 -1.63 -10.44
C PRO A 41 -15.20 -2.25 -11.63
N MET A 42 -14.46 -2.55 -12.69
CA MET A 42 -14.97 -3.28 -13.85
C MET A 42 -14.03 -4.44 -14.21
N ARG A 43 -14.61 -5.47 -14.80
CA ARG A 43 -13.82 -6.62 -15.26
C ARG A 43 -12.77 -6.16 -16.27
N ILE A 44 -11.54 -6.65 -16.09
CA ILE A 44 -10.45 -6.35 -17.03
C ILE A 44 -10.83 -6.84 -18.41
N PRO A 45 -10.90 -5.96 -19.43
CA PRO A 45 -11.18 -6.38 -20.80
C PRO A 45 -10.08 -7.31 -21.32
N GLU A 46 -10.45 -8.31 -22.12
CA GLU A 46 -9.51 -9.26 -22.71
C GLU A 46 -8.37 -8.56 -23.47
N LYS A 47 -8.71 -7.53 -24.24
CA LYS A 47 -7.73 -6.69 -24.95
C LYS A 47 -6.65 -6.11 -24.03
N VAL A 48 -7.02 -5.73 -22.79
CA VAL A 48 -6.07 -5.19 -21.81
C VAL A 48 -5.21 -6.33 -21.25
N ALA A 49 -5.82 -7.44 -20.86
CA ALA A 49 -5.09 -8.61 -20.37
C ALA A 49 -4.10 -9.15 -21.43
N ASP A 50 -4.52 -9.21 -22.70
CA ASP A 50 -3.70 -9.68 -23.80
C ASP A 50 -2.48 -8.79 -24.07
N ALA A 51 -2.60 -7.48 -23.87
CA ALA A 51 -1.46 -6.58 -24.00
C ALA A 51 -0.32 -6.89 -23.02
N TYR A 52 -0.65 -7.46 -21.85
CA TYR A 52 0.32 -7.86 -20.83
C TYR A 52 0.72 -9.34 -20.91
N ARG A 53 0.03 -10.16 -21.74
CA ARG A 53 0.28 -11.62 -21.85
C ARG A 53 1.74 -12.00 -22.10
N PRO A 54 2.49 -11.28 -22.96
CA PRO A 54 3.91 -11.59 -23.18
C PRO A 54 4.81 -11.35 -21.96
N GLU A 55 4.35 -10.53 -21.00
CA GLU A 55 5.11 -10.13 -19.81
C GLU A 55 4.70 -10.91 -18.56
N ILE A 56 3.70 -11.81 -18.67
CA ILE A 56 3.22 -12.60 -17.51
C ILE A 56 4.33 -13.56 -17.09
N GLY A 57 4.76 -13.41 -15.85
CA GLY A 57 5.74 -14.28 -15.20
C GLY A 57 5.13 -15.08 -14.05
N GLU A 58 5.97 -15.80 -13.35
CA GLU A 58 5.58 -16.54 -12.15
C GLU A 58 5.40 -15.58 -10.95
N GLU A 59 4.51 -15.95 -10.05
CA GLU A 59 4.35 -15.26 -8.77
C GLU A 59 5.64 -15.43 -7.96
N LEU A 60 6.10 -14.35 -7.33
CA LEU A 60 7.22 -14.42 -6.38
C LEU A 60 6.86 -15.31 -5.19
N PRO A 61 7.79 -16.16 -4.74
CA PRO A 61 7.58 -16.95 -3.53
C PRO A 61 7.45 -16.02 -2.31
N GLY A 62 6.65 -16.43 -1.34
CA GLY A 62 6.48 -15.71 -0.08
C GLY A 62 5.06 -15.76 0.47
N GLU A 63 4.91 -15.41 1.73
CA GLU A 63 3.63 -15.27 2.38
C GLU A 63 3.17 -13.80 2.32
N TRP A 64 2.39 -13.46 1.30
CA TRP A 64 1.92 -12.09 1.09
C TRP A 64 0.75 -11.68 2.01
N GLY A 65 0.18 -12.66 2.73
CA GLY A 65 -0.95 -12.46 3.64
C GLY A 65 -2.27 -12.12 2.94
N ALA A 66 -3.29 -11.82 3.74
CA ALA A 66 -4.61 -11.45 3.23
C ALA A 66 -4.58 -10.09 2.54
N ARG A 67 -5.31 -9.94 1.42
CA ARG A 67 -5.39 -8.68 0.67
C ARG A 67 -5.87 -7.48 1.52
N LYS A 68 -6.80 -7.71 2.44
CA LYS A 68 -7.30 -6.69 3.37
C LYS A 68 -6.49 -6.69 4.65
N LEU A 69 -6.19 -5.48 5.15
CA LEU A 69 -5.61 -5.28 6.46
C LEU A 69 -6.70 -5.07 7.51
N SER A 70 -6.47 -5.59 8.71
CA SER A 70 -7.37 -5.38 9.84
C SER A 70 -7.17 -3.97 10.41
N VAL A 71 -8.27 -3.35 10.81
CA VAL A 71 -8.24 -2.13 11.62
C VAL A 71 -8.10 -2.56 13.07
N PRO A 72 -7.08 -2.10 13.80
CA PRO A 72 -6.97 -2.37 15.23
C PRO A 72 -8.17 -1.82 16.01
N GLU A 73 -8.58 -2.50 17.07
CA GLU A 73 -9.67 -2.04 17.94
C GLU A 73 -9.23 -0.85 18.79
N ASP A 74 -7.96 -0.84 19.20
CA ASP A 74 -7.34 0.21 20.02
C ASP A 74 -6.15 0.82 19.30
N GLY A 75 -5.93 2.12 19.51
CA GLY A 75 -4.79 2.83 18.96
C GLY A 75 -4.61 4.23 19.56
N THR A 76 -3.42 4.75 19.47
CA THR A 76 -3.07 6.10 19.87
C THR A 76 -3.24 7.07 18.71
N VAL A 77 -4.04 8.11 18.91
CA VAL A 77 -4.19 9.18 17.91
C VAL A 77 -2.95 10.07 17.93
N MET A 78 -2.36 10.25 16.76
CA MET A 78 -1.18 11.09 16.55
C MET A 78 -1.59 12.48 16.02
N PRO A 79 -0.67 13.46 16.04
CA PRO A 79 -0.94 14.78 15.48
C PRO A 79 -1.38 14.71 14.01
N PRO A 80 -2.35 15.53 13.60
CA PRO A 80 -2.86 15.53 12.23
C PRO A 80 -1.80 16.01 11.22
N VAL A 81 -1.85 15.45 10.02
CA VAL A 81 -0.91 15.76 8.93
C VAL A 81 -1.69 16.33 7.74
N PRO A 82 -1.53 17.63 7.41
CA PRO A 82 -2.15 18.22 6.23
C PRO A 82 -1.56 17.65 4.94
N VAL A 83 -2.41 17.34 3.98
CA VAL A 83 -1.99 16.91 2.64
C VAL A 83 -1.51 18.10 1.84
N ALA A 84 -0.19 18.27 1.77
CA ALA A 84 0.49 19.35 1.07
C ALA A 84 0.70 19.06 -0.42
N GLY A 85 0.97 20.09 -1.22
CA GLY A 85 1.11 19.98 -2.66
C GLY A 85 2.20 19.00 -3.13
N PHE A 86 3.30 18.84 -2.38
CA PHE A 86 4.37 17.89 -2.70
C PHE A 86 4.01 16.41 -2.42
N PHE A 87 2.84 16.16 -1.83
CA PHE A 87 2.28 14.81 -1.71
C PHE A 87 1.49 14.40 -2.96
N ILE A 88 1.02 15.37 -3.74
CA ILE A 88 0.08 15.16 -4.84
C ILE A 88 0.83 14.75 -6.11
N ASP A 89 0.34 13.72 -6.78
CA ASP A 89 0.83 13.23 -8.06
C ASP A 89 0.07 13.82 -9.26
N THR A 90 0.42 13.37 -10.47
CA THR A 90 -0.21 13.81 -11.72
C THR A 90 -1.68 13.43 -11.85
N ASN A 91 -2.19 12.53 -11.02
CA ASN A 91 -3.61 12.17 -10.96
C ASN A 91 -4.39 13.06 -9.99
N HIS A 92 -3.76 14.11 -9.45
CA HIS A 92 -4.33 15.03 -8.45
C HIS A 92 -4.71 14.34 -7.13
N HIS A 93 -4.12 13.19 -6.83
CA HIS A 93 -4.28 12.47 -5.57
C HIS A 93 -2.94 12.35 -4.85
N MET A 94 -2.99 12.13 -3.55
CA MET A 94 -1.80 11.81 -2.76
C MET A 94 -1.13 10.54 -3.30
N ASN A 95 0.15 10.63 -3.63
CA ASN A 95 0.93 9.51 -4.12
C ASN A 95 1.00 8.37 -3.09
N ASN A 96 0.85 7.13 -3.53
CA ASN A 96 0.80 5.95 -2.66
C ASN A 96 2.01 5.85 -1.70
N GLY A 97 3.21 6.14 -2.16
CA GLY A 97 4.41 6.13 -1.31
C GLY A 97 4.38 7.18 -0.19
N LYS A 98 3.62 8.28 -0.37
CA LYS A 98 3.50 9.32 0.64
C LYS A 98 2.70 8.88 1.87
N TYR A 99 1.68 8.03 1.69
CA TYR A 99 0.98 7.44 2.83
C TYR A 99 1.92 6.58 3.70
N ILE A 100 2.80 5.80 3.06
CA ILE A 100 3.80 4.99 3.77
C ILE A 100 4.77 5.89 4.53
N LEU A 101 5.25 6.98 3.91
CA LEU A 101 6.14 7.94 4.57
C LEU A 101 5.47 8.60 5.76
N VAL A 102 4.22 9.07 5.62
CA VAL A 102 3.46 9.66 6.74
C VAL A 102 3.27 8.64 7.86
N ALA A 103 2.90 7.41 7.54
CA ALA A 103 2.75 6.37 8.54
C ALA A 103 4.07 6.04 9.25
N LYS A 104 5.19 6.06 8.53
CA LYS A 104 6.53 5.78 9.08
C LYS A 104 6.95 6.78 10.16
N GLU A 105 6.52 8.05 10.10
CA GLU A 105 6.80 9.04 11.15
C GLU A 105 6.24 8.64 12.53
N SER A 106 5.30 7.69 12.57
CA SER A 106 4.73 7.15 13.80
C SER A 106 5.42 5.87 14.28
N VAL A 107 6.43 5.38 13.57
CA VAL A 107 7.18 4.18 13.91
C VAL A 107 8.40 4.58 14.75
N PRO A 108 8.62 3.99 15.94
CA PRO A 108 9.81 4.26 16.75
C PRO A 108 11.12 4.03 15.98
N GLU A 109 12.13 4.85 16.24
CA GLU A 109 13.44 4.77 15.54
C GLU A 109 14.16 3.43 15.75
N ASP A 110 13.94 2.79 16.88
CA ASP A 110 14.54 1.49 17.24
C ASP A 110 13.78 0.29 16.68
N PHE A 111 12.62 0.51 16.03
CA PHE A 111 11.87 -0.55 15.37
C PHE A 111 12.48 -0.84 13.98
N ALA A 112 13.25 -1.93 13.90
CA ALA A 112 13.81 -2.39 12.63
C ALA A 112 12.72 -2.93 11.71
N ILE A 113 12.45 -2.22 10.61
CA ILE A 113 11.43 -2.61 9.63
C ILE A 113 11.97 -3.68 8.69
N GLY A 114 11.38 -4.87 8.71
CA GLY A 114 11.65 -5.98 7.76
C GLY A 114 10.65 -6.07 6.63
N GLY A 115 9.42 -5.59 6.85
CA GLY A 115 8.37 -5.63 5.84
C GLY A 115 7.37 -4.51 5.97
N VAL A 116 6.75 -4.14 4.84
CA VAL A 116 5.69 -3.12 4.80
C VAL A 116 4.52 -3.64 3.97
N ARG A 117 3.31 -3.49 4.50
CA ARG A 117 2.06 -3.74 3.76
C ARG A 117 1.20 -2.50 3.80
N ALA A 118 0.59 -2.15 2.69
CA ALA A 118 -0.32 -1.00 2.60
C ALA A 118 -1.62 -1.38 1.89
N GLU A 119 -2.75 -0.97 2.46
CA GLU A 119 -4.07 -1.03 1.85
C GLU A 119 -4.59 0.39 1.65
N TYR A 120 -4.81 0.79 0.40
CA TYR A 120 -5.37 2.09 0.04
C TYR A 120 -6.87 1.95 -0.16
N ARG A 121 -7.68 2.69 0.61
CA ARG A 121 -9.15 2.62 0.58
C ARG A 121 -9.78 3.83 -0.09
N ARG A 122 -9.21 5.03 0.13
CA ARG A 122 -9.69 6.29 -0.43
C ARG A 122 -8.48 7.15 -0.82
N ALA A 123 -8.60 7.83 -1.95
CA ALA A 123 -7.59 8.81 -2.34
C ALA A 123 -7.76 10.10 -1.52
N ALA A 124 -6.67 10.58 -0.92
CA ALA A 124 -6.62 11.92 -0.34
C ALA A 124 -6.24 12.93 -1.41
N ILE A 125 -6.78 14.12 -1.31
CA ILE A 125 -6.53 15.24 -2.22
C ILE A 125 -5.86 16.40 -1.49
N LEU A 126 -5.39 17.39 -2.24
CA LEU A 126 -4.80 18.61 -1.67
C LEU A 126 -5.77 19.28 -0.70
N GLY A 127 -5.29 19.56 0.51
CA GLY A 127 -6.04 20.21 1.56
C GLY A 127 -6.79 19.27 2.50
N ASP A 128 -6.86 17.96 2.19
CA ASP A 128 -7.30 16.96 3.18
C ASP A 128 -6.35 16.94 4.38
N VAL A 129 -6.82 16.41 5.49
CA VAL A 129 -6.02 16.22 6.71
C VAL A 129 -6.06 14.75 7.10
N LEU A 130 -4.90 14.15 7.25
CA LEU A 130 -4.75 12.78 7.73
C LEU A 130 -4.63 12.78 9.25
N TYR A 131 -5.40 11.93 9.89
CA TYR A 131 -5.34 11.68 11.34
C TYR A 131 -4.80 10.27 11.55
N PRO A 132 -3.49 10.10 11.86
CA PRO A 132 -2.91 8.79 12.08
C PRO A 132 -3.38 8.22 13.41
N VAL A 133 -3.77 6.95 13.41
CA VAL A 133 -4.08 6.15 14.61
C VAL A 133 -3.11 4.96 14.62
N VAL A 134 -2.31 4.85 15.67
CA VAL A 134 -1.20 3.91 15.77
C VAL A 134 -1.48 2.83 16.79
N ALA A 135 -1.41 1.59 16.36
CA ALA A 135 -1.44 0.42 17.23
C ALA A 135 -0.09 -0.30 17.18
N VAL A 136 0.48 -0.54 18.34
CA VAL A 136 1.80 -1.17 18.50
C VAL A 136 1.64 -2.56 19.09
N ALA A 137 2.19 -3.57 18.42
CA ALA A 137 2.38 -4.93 18.90
C ALA A 137 3.88 -5.28 18.83
N GLU A 138 4.29 -6.39 19.46
CA GLU A 138 5.71 -6.75 19.60
C GLU A 138 6.46 -6.82 18.26
N GLU A 139 5.84 -7.42 17.24
CA GLU A 139 6.46 -7.65 15.94
C GLU A 139 5.82 -6.82 14.82
N LYS A 140 4.88 -5.93 15.16
CA LYS A 140 4.10 -5.22 14.17
C LYS A 140 3.58 -3.88 14.66
N ILE A 141 3.66 -2.87 13.81
CA ILE A 141 3.03 -1.57 14.03
C ILE A 141 2.03 -1.33 12.90
N THR A 142 0.79 -1.02 13.25
CA THR A 142 -0.27 -0.70 12.30
C THR A 142 -0.64 0.77 12.44
N VAL A 143 -0.59 1.50 11.33
CA VAL A 143 -0.99 2.90 11.26
C VAL A 143 -2.21 3.02 10.36
N VAL A 144 -3.33 3.49 10.91
CA VAL A 144 -4.55 3.77 10.17
C VAL A 144 -4.63 5.27 9.93
N LEU A 145 -4.64 5.69 8.67
CA LEU A 145 -4.76 7.08 8.27
C LEU A 145 -6.23 7.39 7.96
N THR A 146 -6.87 8.19 8.82
CA THR A 146 -8.30 8.53 8.73
C THR A 146 -8.50 10.00 8.39
N ASP A 147 -9.75 10.41 8.16
CA ASP A 147 -10.16 11.82 8.02
C ASP A 147 -10.52 12.48 9.36
N GLY A 148 -10.22 11.81 10.47
CA GLY A 148 -10.64 12.23 11.83
C GLY A 148 -12.01 11.70 12.23
N GLY A 149 -12.73 11.03 11.34
CA GLY A 149 -13.98 10.32 11.55
C GLY A 149 -13.84 8.85 11.12
N ASP A 150 -14.88 8.33 10.50
CA ASP A 150 -14.98 6.90 10.14
C ASP A 150 -14.33 6.54 8.78
N GLN A 151 -13.91 7.55 8.00
CA GLN A 151 -13.34 7.30 6.67
C GLN A 151 -11.85 7.00 6.76
N ILE A 152 -11.44 5.88 6.18
CA ILE A 152 -10.04 5.46 6.13
C ILE A 152 -9.48 5.76 4.74
N TYR A 153 -8.38 6.51 4.68
CA TYR A 153 -7.59 6.72 3.47
C TYR A 153 -6.70 5.50 3.19
N ALA A 154 -5.91 5.09 4.17
CA ALA A 154 -5.01 3.96 4.06
C ALA A 154 -4.77 3.27 5.40
N ILE A 155 -4.38 2.00 5.35
CA ILE A 155 -3.82 1.26 6.48
C ILE A 155 -2.41 0.86 6.06
N VAL A 156 -1.43 1.13 6.90
CA VAL A 156 -0.03 0.72 6.70
C VAL A 156 0.40 -0.13 7.88
N GLU A 157 0.92 -1.30 7.58
CA GLU A 157 1.42 -2.27 8.55
C GLU A 157 2.93 -2.44 8.34
N PHE A 158 3.70 -2.22 9.39
CA PHE A 158 5.15 -2.44 9.43
C PHE A 158 5.42 -3.70 10.25
N ALA A 159 6.06 -4.68 9.64
CA ALA A 159 6.51 -5.88 10.33
C ALA A 159 7.97 -5.69 10.78
N ALA A 160 8.33 -6.21 11.96
CA ALA A 160 9.70 -6.22 12.42
C ALA A 160 10.59 -7.05 11.50
N ALA A 161 11.86 -6.65 11.38
CA ALA A 161 12.87 -7.49 10.75
C ALA A 161 13.12 -8.74 11.60
N GLU A 162 13.37 -9.86 10.93
CA GLU A 162 13.78 -11.10 11.63
C GLU A 162 15.06 -10.81 12.44
N LYS A 163 15.06 -11.25 13.69
CA LYS A 163 16.26 -11.18 14.52
C LYS A 163 17.22 -12.27 14.06
N ASN A 164 18.30 -11.87 13.39
CA ASN A 164 19.43 -12.76 13.09
C ASN A 164 20.15 -13.22 14.35
#